data_3095a3e316765e847ca504286c6d9fee
#
_entry.id   3095a3e316765e847ca504286c6d9fee
#
_cell.length_a   1.000
_cell.length_b   1.000
_cell.length_c   1.000
_cell.angle_alpha   90.00
_cell.angle_beta   90.00
_cell.angle_gamma   90.00
#
_symmetry.space_group_name_H-M   'P 1'
#
loop_
_entity.id
_entity.type
_entity.pdbx_description
1 polymer ?
#
loop_
_entity_poly.entity_id
_entity_poly.type
_entity_poly.pdbx_seq_one_letter_code
_entity_poly.pdbx_strand_id
1 'polypeptide(L)'
;MKEITISLGSNINPIFNLQEASELIIKNFTHIKSSKIYSSKSEGFQGDDFLNQVILCNTELEFEKTIHSLKKIEISMGRKKELKKFSDRLIDLDLLTYGDEILKKNGQEVPHKDIEKYPFVLVPLAEICPEKIHPINKISFKEMLSKKKDFSSKVELI
;
A
#
# COMPACT_ATOMS: atom_id res chain seq x y z
N MET A 1 -9.28 -17.47 -6.69
CA MET A 1 -8.13 -16.75 -6.12
C MET A 1 -8.02 -15.37 -6.73
N LYS A 2 -7.89 -14.34 -5.92
CA LYS A 2 -7.73 -12.95 -6.38
C LYS A 2 -6.30 -12.47 -6.16
N GLU A 3 -5.77 -11.77 -7.15
CA GLU A 3 -4.50 -11.06 -7.00
C GLU A 3 -4.77 -9.73 -6.32
N ILE A 4 -4.01 -9.43 -5.27
CA ILE A 4 -4.17 -8.19 -4.49
C ILE A 4 -2.84 -7.46 -4.37
N THR A 5 -2.91 -6.15 -4.28
CA THR A 5 -1.74 -5.32 -3.95
C THR A 5 -2.02 -4.56 -2.66
N ILE A 6 -1.00 -4.50 -1.81
CA ILE A 6 -1.09 -3.92 -0.48
C ILE A 6 0.03 -2.90 -0.33
N SER A 7 -0.34 -1.70 0.13
CA SER A 7 0.62 -0.66 0.46
C SER A 7 0.93 -0.71 1.96
N LEU A 8 2.21 -0.60 2.30
CA LEU A 8 2.70 -0.55 3.67
C LEU A 8 3.42 0.78 3.87
N GLY A 9 3.16 1.43 5.00
CA GLY A 9 3.85 2.66 5.37
C GLY A 9 4.12 2.72 6.86
N SER A 10 5.27 3.26 7.25
CA SER A 10 5.65 3.41 8.65
C SER A 10 6.64 4.56 8.80
N ASN A 11 6.52 5.35 9.87
CA ASN A 11 7.52 6.34 10.24
C ASN A 11 7.95 6.25 11.71
N ILE A 12 7.59 5.15 12.36
CA ILE A 12 8.05 4.81 13.72
C ILE A 12 8.81 3.50 13.60
N ASN A 13 10.11 3.52 13.88
CA ASN A 13 10.99 2.35 13.73
C ASN A 13 10.69 1.59 12.42
N PRO A 14 10.74 2.29 11.27
CA PRO A 14 10.06 1.81 10.06
C PRO A 14 10.68 0.57 9.42
N ILE A 15 12.00 0.40 9.47
CA ILE A 15 12.64 -0.81 8.92
C ILE A 15 12.11 -2.05 9.63
N PHE A 16 12.10 -2.02 10.96
CA PHE A 16 11.60 -3.13 11.77
C PHE A 16 10.10 -3.36 11.53
N ASN A 17 9.29 -2.30 11.53
CA ASN A 17 7.85 -2.42 11.41
C ASN A 17 7.40 -2.85 10.00
N LEU A 18 8.07 -2.42 8.95
CA LEU A 18 7.80 -2.91 7.60
C LEU A 18 8.12 -4.40 7.48
N GLN A 19 9.25 -4.82 8.04
CA GLN A 19 9.64 -6.23 8.01
C GLN A 19 8.61 -7.09 8.76
N GLU A 20 8.21 -6.67 9.94
CA GLU A 20 7.23 -7.40 10.75
C GLU A 20 5.87 -7.50 10.04
N ALA A 21 5.40 -6.40 9.49
CA ALA A 21 4.15 -6.39 8.73
C ALA A 21 4.24 -7.30 7.51
N SER A 22 5.35 -7.26 6.78
CA SER A 22 5.59 -8.12 5.63
C SER A 22 5.51 -9.59 6.00
N GLU A 23 6.13 -10.00 7.11
CA GLU A 23 6.07 -11.37 7.60
C GLU A 23 4.64 -11.81 7.95
N LEU A 24 3.86 -10.93 8.58
CA LEU A 24 2.47 -11.21 8.90
C LEU A 24 1.59 -11.30 7.65
N ILE A 25 1.86 -10.47 6.65
CA ILE A 25 1.16 -10.53 5.36
C ILE A 25 1.44 -11.88 4.68
N ILE A 26 2.69 -12.30 4.66
CA ILE A 26 3.11 -13.58 4.05
C ILE A 26 2.46 -14.78 4.74
N LYS A 27 2.19 -14.68 6.03
CA LYS A 27 1.48 -15.74 6.77
C LYS A 27 -0.01 -15.82 6.44
N ASN A 28 -0.61 -14.70 6.04
CA ASN A 28 -2.06 -14.62 5.80
C ASN A 28 -2.46 -14.71 4.33
N PHE A 29 -1.52 -14.44 3.42
CA PHE A 29 -1.77 -14.41 1.98
C PHE A 29 -0.66 -15.14 1.25
N THR A 30 -0.92 -15.55 0.00
CA THR A 30 0.12 -16.18 -0.81
C THR A 30 0.98 -15.09 -1.45
N HIS A 31 2.20 -14.94 -0.96
CA HIS A 31 3.15 -13.93 -1.44
C HIS A 31 3.63 -14.21 -2.86
N ILE A 32 3.65 -13.16 -3.69
CA ILE A 32 4.17 -13.23 -5.05
C ILE A 32 5.42 -12.36 -5.18
N LYS A 33 5.33 -11.07 -4.82
CA LYS A 33 6.43 -10.14 -5.03
C LYS A 33 6.33 -8.95 -4.07
N SER A 34 7.49 -8.43 -3.65
CA SER A 34 7.58 -7.21 -2.84
C SER A 34 8.40 -6.18 -3.58
N SER A 35 8.00 -4.91 -3.50
CA SER A 35 8.78 -3.82 -4.03
C SER A 35 10.01 -3.55 -3.14
N LYS A 36 10.92 -2.75 -3.64
CA LYS A 36 11.93 -2.10 -2.82
C LYS A 36 11.25 -1.13 -1.86
N ILE A 37 12.01 -0.64 -0.90
CA ILE A 37 11.52 0.31 0.10
C ILE A 37 11.90 1.72 -0.34
N TYR A 38 10.95 2.63 -0.26
CA TYR A 38 11.12 4.03 -0.66
C TYR A 38 10.85 4.94 0.53
N SER A 39 11.65 6.00 0.66
CA SER A 39 11.43 7.04 1.64
C SER A 39 10.58 8.16 1.06
N SER A 40 9.64 8.66 1.82
CA SER A 40 8.84 9.84 1.48
C SER A 40 8.73 10.74 2.70
N LYS A 41 8.59 12.05 2.47
CA LYS A 41 8.41 13.00 3.57
C LYS A 41 7.02 12.85 4.19
N SER A 42 6.92 13.15 5.50
CA SER A 42 5.64 13.18 6.17
C SER A 42 4.75 14.27 5.58
N GLU A 43 3.48 13.93 5.35
CA GLU A 43 2.48 14.83 4.75
C GLU A 43 1.65 15.51 5.82
N GLY A 44 1.63 16.85 5.80
CA GLY A 44 0.71 17.66 6.63
C GLY A 44 1.01 17.69 8.11
N PHE A 45 2.18 17.23 8.57
CA PHE A 45 2.59 17.31 9.97
C PHE A 45 4.11 17.25 10.10
N GLN A 46 4.62 17.62 11.27
CA GLN A 46 6.04 17.47 11.58
C GLN A 46 6.28 16.09 12.21
N GLY A 47 6.96 15.22 11.48
CA GLY A 47 7.31 13.89 11.93
C GLY A 47 8.42 13.34 11.09
N ASP A 48 8.91 12.16 11.45
CA ASP A 48 9.93 11.49 10.68
C ASP A 48 9.38 11.08 9.30
N ASP A 49 10.27 10.95 8.33
CA ASP A 49 9.92 10.49 7.00
C ASP A 49 9.34 9.08 7.06
N PHE A 50 8.39 8.82 6.18
CA PHE A 50 7.83 7.48 6.01
C PHE A 50 8.73 6.61 5.16
N LEU A 51 8.79 5.32 5.50
CA LEU A 51 9.24 4.28 4.59
C LEU A 51 8.03 3.55 4.04
N ASN A 52 8.04 3.28 2.75
CA ASN A 52 6.88 2.75 2.01
C ASN A 52 7.28 1.56 1.16
N GLN A 53 6.38 0.59 1.06
CA GLN A 53 6.57 -0.61 0.26
C GLN A 53 5.22 -1.08 -0.28
N VAL A 54 5.22 -1.77 -1.42
CA VAL A 54 4.01 -2.43 -1.94
C VAL A 54 4.30 -3.91 -2.11
N ILE A 55 3.33 -4.74 -1.73
CA ILE A 55 3.43 -6.19 -1.83
C ILE A 55 2.29 -6.70 -2.70
N LEU A 56 2.62 -7.62 -3.61
CA LEU A 56 1.69 -8.35 -4.46
C LEU A 56 1.47 -9.74 -3.88
N CYS A 57 0.22 -10.11 -3.67
CA CYS A 57 -0.18 -11.41 -3.12
C CYS A 57 -1.38 -11.97 -3.86
N ASN A 58 -1.66 -13.25 -3.64
CA ASN A 58 -2.94 -13.86 -3.97
C ASN A 58 -3.72 -14.14 -2.68
N THR A 59 -5.04 -14.06 -2.74
CA THR A 59 -5.91 -14.41 -1.62
C THR A 59 -7.14 -15.19 -2.08
N GLU A 60 -7.60 -16.11 -1.23
CA GLU A 60 -8.89 -16.78 -1.39
C GLU A 60 -10.01 -16.02 -0.67
N LEU A 61 -9.67 -15.01 0.12
CA LEU A 61 -10.63 -14.26 0.93
C LEU A 61 -11.45 -13.30 0.07
N GLU A 62 -12.71 -13.12 0.43
CA GLU A 62 -13.55 -12.07 -0.14
C GLU A 62 -13.02 -10.70 0.27
N PHE A 63 -13.48 -9.67 -0.41
CA PHE A 63 -13.03 -8.29 -0.22
C PHE A 63 -13.07 -7.84 1.24
N GLU A 64 -14.22 -8.01 1.90
CA GLU A 64 -14.38 -7.56 3.30
C GLU A 64 -13.46 -8.31 4.24
N LYS A 65 -13.30 -9.61 4.04
CA LYS A 65 -12.40 -10.42 4.87
C LYS A 65 -10.94 -10.08 4.63
N THR A 66 -10.59 -9.70 3.41
CA THR A 66 -9.23 -9.23 3.10
C THR A 66 -8.94 -7.94 3.86
N ILE A 67 -9.84 -6.97 3.81
CA ILE A 67 -9.73 -5.72 4.58
C ILE A 67 -9.62 -6.01 6.07
N HIS A 68 -10.48 -6.89 6.57
CA HIS A 68 -10.47 -7.25 7.99
C HIS A 68 -9.13 -7.88 8.42
N SER A 69 -8.57 -8.76 7.57
CA SER A 69 -7.28 -9.38 7.83
C SER A 69 -6.16 -8.36 7.95
N LEU A 70 -6.15 -7.36 7.06
CA LEU A 70 -5.14 -6.28 7.11
C LEU A 70 -5.29 -5.44 8.39
N LYS A 71 -6.52 -5.13 8.78
CA LYS A 71 -6.77 -4.39 10.02
C LYS A 71 -6.34 -5.18 11.25
N LYS A 72 -6.55 -6.49 11.26
CA LYS A 72 -6.08 -7.35 12.36
C LYS A 72 -4.56 -7.32 12.48
N ILE A 73 -3.85 -7.29 11.36
CA ILE A 73 -2.40 -7.17 11.38
C ILE A 73 -2.00 -5.83 12.01
N GLU A 74 -2.61 -4.73 11.59
CA GLU A 74 -2.33 -3.40 12.17
C GLU A 74 -2.55 -3.39 13.68
N ILE A 75 -3.66 -3.94 14.13
CA ILE A 75 -3.99 -4.00 15.56
C ILE A 75 -2.99 -4.86 16.32
N SER A 76 -2.61 -6.02 15.77
CA SER A 76 -1.64 -6.92 16.42
C SER A 76 -0.26 -6.27 16.56
N MET A 77 0.06 -5.31 15.71
CA MET A 77 1.31 -4.55 15.77
C MET A 77 1.21 -3.31 16.67
N GLY A 78 0.06 -3.06 17.29
CA GLY A 78 -0.12 -1.99 18.25
C GLY A 78 -0.71 -0.69 17.70
N ARG A 79 -1.28 -0.70 16.49
CA ARG A 79 -1.95 0.49 15.95
C ARG A 79 -3.21 0.81 16.76
N LYS A 80 -3.37 2.09 17.13
CA LYS A 80 -4.57 2.58 17.81
C LYS A 80 -5.59 3.05 16.78
N LYS A 81 -6.87 2.71 16.98
CA LYS A 81 -7.97 3.07 16.06
C LYS A 81 -8.17 4.56 15.89
N GLU A 82 -7.72 5.37 16.83
CA GLU A 82 -8.05 6.80 16.94
C GLU A 82 -6.95 7.72 16.41
N LEU A 83 -5.95 7.19 15.70
CA LEU A 83 -4.91 8.03 15.13
C LEU A 83 -5.47 8.91 14.03
N LYS A 84 -5.11 10.19 14.06
CA LYS A 84 -5.48 11.14 13.03
C LYS A 84 -4.81 10.79 11.71
N LYS A 85 -5.50 11.09 10.60
CA LYS A 85 -4.90 10.99 9.27
C LYS A 85 -3.67 11.91 9.23
N PHE A 86 -2.61 11.50 8.53
CA PHE A 86 -1.34 12.23 8.44
C PHE A 86 -0.70 12.51 9.80
N SER A 87 -0.72 11.54 10.69
CA SER A 87 0.05 11.54 11.93
C SER A 87 1.08 10.42 11.89
N ASP A 88 1.93 10.34 12.91
CA ASP A 88 2.89 9.25 13.02
C ASP A 88 2.20 7.91 13.04
N ARG A 89 2.75 6.94 12.30
CA ARG A 89 2.18 5.60 12.15
C ARG A 89 3.23 4.54 12.44
N LEU A 90 2.91 3.64 13.37
CA LEU A 90 3.69 2.42 13.57
C LEU A 90 3.64 1.59 12.28
N ILE A 91 2.44 1.35 11.77
CA ILE A 91 2.21 0.68 10.49
C ILE A 91 0.87 1.11 9.92
N ASP A 92 0.83 1.29 8.61
CA ASP A 92 -0.39 1.58 7.87
C ASP A 92 -0.46 0.61 6.70
N LEU A 93 -1.55 -0.15 6.61
CA LEU A 93 -1.75 -1.15 5.56
C LEU A 93 -3.01 -0.82 4.79
N ASP A 94 -2.87 -0.59 3.49
CA ASP A 94 -3.99 -0.30 2.61
C ASP A 94 -4.07 -1.31 1.47
N LEU A 95 -5.27 -1.83 1.24
CA LEU A 95 -5.54 -2.64 0.06
C LEU A 95 -5.67 -1.70 -1.14
N LEU A 96 -4.78 -1.84 -2.12
CA LEU A 96 -4.76 -0.98 -3.30
C LEU A 96 -5.62 -1.52 -4.43
N THR A 97 -5.52 -2.81 -4.71
CA THR A 97 -6.32 -3.48 -5.74
C THR A 97 -6.79 -4.84 -5.25
N TYR A 98 -7.93 -5.28 -5.78
CA TYR A 98 -8.51 -6.59 -5.52
C TYR A 98 -8.94 -7.17 -6.85
N GLY A 99 -8.03 -7.90 -7.50
CA GLY A 99 -8.20 -8.30 -8.89
C GLY A 99 -8.39 -7.07 -9.78
N ASP A 100 -9.36 -7.14 -10.67
CA ASP A 100 -9.77 -6.02 -11.53
C ASP A 100 -11.07 -5.37 -11.02
N GLU A 101 -11.46 -5.66 -9.80
CA GLU A 101 -12.75 -5.24 -9.29
C GLU A 101 -12.76 -3.78 -8.87
N ILE A 102 -13.93 -3.16 -9.04
CA ILE A 102 -14.22 -1.80 -8.60
C ILE A 102 -15.27 -1.95 -7.51
N LEU A 103 -14.84 -1.79 -6.26
CA LEU A 103 -15.71 -2.02 -5.10
C LEU A 103 -15.58 -0.86 -4.12
N LYS A 104 -16.69 -0.50 -3.50
CA LYS A 104 -16.71 0.47 -2.41
C LYS A 104 -17.65 -0.05 -1.33
N LYS A 105 -17.13 -0.27 -0.13
CA LYS A 105 -17.91 -0.82 0.97
C LYS A 105 -17.32 -0.40 2.31
N ASN A 106 -18.16 0.11 3.21
CA ASN A 106 -17.76 0.54 4.55
C ASN A 106 -16.56 1.50 4.57
N GLY A 107 -16.53 2.45 3.63
CA GLY A 107 -15.46 3.43 3.53
C GLY A 107 -14.18 2.92 2.89
N GLN A 108 -14.14 1.64 2.52
CA GLN A 108 -13.01 1.05 1.81
C GLN A 108 -13.34 0.96 0.33
N GLU A 109 -12.38 1.32 -0.53
CA GLU A 109 -12.58 1.25 -1.98
C GLU A 109 -11.36 0.70 -2.69
N VAL A 110 -11.61 -0.06 -3.76
CA VAL A 110 -10.59 -0.51 -4.70
C VAL A 110 -11.07 -0.21 -6.12
N PRO A 111 -10.18 0.19 -7.04
CA PRO A 111 -8.78 0.53 -6.79
C PRO A 111 -8.69 1.73 -5.83
N HIS A 112 -7.68 1.71 -4.97
CA HIS A 112 -7.53 2.74 -3.95
C HIS A 112 -7.19 4.10 -4.59
N LYS A 113 -7.84 5.16 -4.12
CA LYS A 113 -7.66 6.52 -4.67
C LYS A 113 -6.22 7.04 -4.52
N ASP A 114 -5.48 6.54 -3.53
CA ASP A 114 -4.10 6.97 -3.29
C ASP A 114 -3.13 6.55 -4.40
N ILE A 115 -3.51 5.57 -5.23
CA ILE A 115 -2.69 5.17 -6.39
C ILE A 115 -2.42 6.35 -7.30
N GLU A 116 -3.44 7.15 -7.60
CA GLU A 116 -3.30 8.33 -8.46
C GLU A 116 -2.70 9.53 -7.74
N LYS A 117 -2.87 9.57 -6.42
CA LYS A 117 -2.63 10.77 -5.63
C LYS A 117 -1.23 10.86 -5.06
N TYR A 118 -0.63 9.74 -4.70
CA TYR A 118 0.64 9.76 -3.96
C TYR A 118 1.76 9.00 -4.65
N PRO A 119 2.93 9.66 -4.82
CA PRO A 119 4.11 9.01 -5.39
C PRO A 119 4.56 7.79 -4.60
N PHE A 120 4.46 7.84 -3.26
CA PHE A 120 4.90 6.74 -2.40
C PHE A 120 3.99 5.50 -2.49
N VAL A 121 2.88 5.59 -3.20
CA VAL A 121 2.01 4.45 -3.53
C VAL A 121 2.26 4.00 -4.96
N LEU A 122 2.18 4.91 -5.93
CA LEU A 122 2.27 4.55 -7.35
C LEU A 122 3.67 4.08 -7.77
N VAL A 123 4.74 4.70 -7.25
CA VAL A 123 6.10 4.33 -7.64
C VAL A 123 6.42 2.87 -7.30
N PRO A 124 6.24 2.41 -6.04
CA PRO A 124 6.49 1.01 -5.74
C PRO A 124 5.48 0.05 -6.39
N LEU A 125 4.24 0.48 -6.60
CA LEU A 125 3.25 -0.34 -7.30
C LEU A 125 3.65 -0.56 -8.76
N ALA A 126 4.06 0.48 -9.46
CA ALA A 126 4.51 0.37 -10.85
C ALA A 126 5.81 -0.42 -10.97
N GLU A 127 6.64 -0.45 -9.93
CA GLU A 127 7.85 -1.27 -9.90
C GLU A 127 7.50 -2.75 -10.02
N ILE A 128 6.53 -3.24 -9.25
CA ILE A 128 6.21 -4.67 -9.18
C ILE A 128 5.09 -5.11 -10.10
N CYS A 129 4.22 -4.17 -10.53
CA CYS A 129 3.09 -4.46 -11.40
C CYS A 129 3.02 -3.46 -12.56
N PRO A 130 4.11 -3.28 -13.35
CA PRO A 130 4.13 -2.23 -14.38
C PRO A 130 3.07 -2.41 -15.45
N GLU A 131 2.75 -3.64 -15.82
CA GLU A 131 1.82 -3.95 -16.90
C GLU A 131 0.37 -4.12 -16.44
N LYS A 132 0.13 -4.12 -15.13
CA LYS A 132 -1.23 -4.26 -14.61
C LYS A 132 -2.05 -3.02 -14.94
N ILE A 133 -3.27 -3.25 -15.41
CA ILE A 133 -4.19 -2.19 -15.84
C ILE A 133 -4.99 -1.68 -14.65
N HIS A 134 -5.00 -0.37 -14.46
CA HIS A 134 -5.86 0.26 -13.46
C HIS A 134 -7.33 0.04 -13.86
N PRO A 135 -8.16 -0.54 -12.98
CA PRO A 135 -9.53 -0.93 -13.37
C PRO A 135 -10.42 0.20 -13.85
N ILE A 136 -10.23 1.42 -13.36
CA ILE A 136 -11.04 2.57 -13.75
C ILE A 136 -10.40 3.31 -14.92
N ASN A 137 -9.11 3.63 -14.82
CA ASN A 137 -8.44 4.47 -15.80
C ASN A 137 -8.09 3.73 -17.10
N LYS A 138 -8.10 2.40 -17.06
CA LYS A 138 -7.86 1.54 -18.23
C LYS A 138 -6.48 1.68 -18.86
N ILE A 139 -5.50 2.17 -18.09
CA ILE A 139 -4.10 2.23 -18.50
C ILE A 139 -3.25 1.48 -17.48
N SER A 140 -2.05 1.05 -17.90
CA SER A 140 -1.14 0.33 -17.00
C SER A 140 -0.57 1.26 -15.93
N PHE A 141 -0.13 0.69 -14.81
CA PHE A 141 0.52 1.48 -13.76
C PHE A 141 1.80 2.14 -14.27
N LYS A 142 2.53 1.48 -15.17
CA LYS A 142 3.70 2.06 -15.85
C LYS A 142 3.31 3.31 -16.64
N GLU A 143 2.26 3.24 -17.44
CA GLU A 143 1.78 4.38 -18.22
C GLU A 143 1.27 5.48 -17.30
N MET A 144 0.53 5.12 -16.24
CA MET A 144 0.04 6.07 -15.25
C MET A 144 1.21 6.84 -14.63
N LEU A 145 2.27 6.13 -14.21
CA LEU A 145 3.46 6.75 -13.63
C LEU A 145 4.16 7.68 -14.65
N SER A 146 4.22 7.29 -15.92
CA SER A 146 4.85 8.11 -16.97
C SER A 146 4.14 9.45 -17.17
N LYS A 147 2.85 9.52 -16.85
CA LYS A 147 2.05 10.76 -16.93
C LYS A 147 2.18 11.65 -15.70
N LYS A 148 2.77 11.14 -14.62
CA LYS A 148 2.97 11.86 -13.35
C LYS A 148 4.44 12.33 -13.30
N LYS A 149 4.74 13.46 -13.92
CA LYS A 149 6.11 13.93 -14.18
C LYS A 149 7.01 14.01 -12.94
N ASP A 150 6.45 14.35 -11.80
CA ASP A 150 7.26 14.60 -10.59
C ASP A 150 7.25 13.46 -9.57
N PHE A 151 6.51 12.37 -9.84
CA PHE A 151 6.32 11.33 -8.84
C PHE A 151 7.63 10.63 -8.45
N SER A 152 8.41 10.22 -9.45
CA SER A 152 9.65 9.49 -9.17
C SER A 152 10.68 10.32 -8.38
N SER A 153 10.65 11.66 -8.53
CA SER A 153 11.57 12.53 -7.81
C SER A 153 11.13 12.83 -6.37
N LYS A 154 9.90 12.49 -6.01
CA LYS A 154 9.36 12.75 -4.67
C LYS A 154 9.56 11.62 -3.67
N VAL A 155 10.14 10.52 -4.11
CA VAL A 155 10.50 9.39 -3.25
C VAL A 155 11.95 9.03 -3.49
N GLU A 156 12.60 8.48 -2.46
CA GLU A 156 13.98 8.05 -2.53
C GLU A 156 14.06 6.56 -2.24
N LEU A 157 14.80 5.84 -3.07
CA LEU A 157 15.08 4.43 -2.86
C LEU A 157 16.04 4.27 -1.66
N ILE A 158 15.69 3.38 -0.75
CA ILE A 158 16.51 3.06 0.41
C ILE A 158 17.56 1.99 0.06
#